data_4b24e9daaa3b1bcb99e3d7c11c753ec5
#
_entry.id   4b24e9daaa3b1bcb99e3d7c11c753ec5
#
_cell.length_a   1.000
_cell.length_b   1.000
_cell.length_c   1.000
_cell.angle_alpha   90.00
_cell.angle_beta   90.00
_cell.angle_gamma   90.00
#
_symmetry.space_group_name_H-M   'P 1'
#
loop_
_entity.id
_entity.type
_entity.pdbx_description
1 polymer ?
#
loop_
_entity_poly.entity_id
_entity_poly.type
_entity_poly.pdbx_seq_one_letter_code
_entity_poly.pdbx_strand_id
1 'polypeptide(L)'
;MANVSVYNMEGKEVGTIELNDAVFGVEVNEHLVHMAVVQQLANNRQGTQKAKTRSEVSGGGRKPWRQKGTGHARQGSTRSPQWAGGGAVFAPVPRDYSFKLNKKEKRAALKSALTSKVQGSSLIVVDELKFDEIKTKNFTNVMNNLKVEKGLVVIADNDTNVVMSARNVADVDTTLVNTINVYDVMKAKTVVLTKDAVAKIEEVYA
;
A
#
# COMPACT_ATOMS: atom_id res chain seq x y z
N MET A 1 18.19 23.12 3.13
CA MET A 1 16.77 23.18 3.55
C MET A 1 15.93 23.46 2.32
N ALA A 2 14.92 22.62 2.06
CA ALA A 2 14.01 22.84 0.94
C ALA A 2 12.88 23.76 1.39
N ASN A 3 12.68 24.89 0.65
CA ASN A 3 11.55 25.78 0.89
C ASN A 3 10.37 25.32 0.01
N VAL A 4 9.21 25.13 0.61
CA VAL A 4 7.99 24.73 -0.09
C VAL A 4 6.89 25.73 0.17
N SER A 5 6.16 26.10 -0.89
CA SER A 5 5.02 27.01 -0.79
C SER A 5 3.86 26.37 -0.02
N VAL A 6 3.25 27.15 0.86
CA VAL A 6 2.05 26.76 1.62
C VAL A 6 0.83 27.36 0.94
N TYR A 7 -0.16 26.52 0.69
CA TYR A 7 -1.41 26.89 0.02
C TYR A 7 -2.60 26.89 0.98
N ASN A 8 -3.61 27.68 0.69
CA ASN A 8 -4.91 27.56 1.35
C ASN A 8 -5.83 26.58 0.60
N MET A 9 -7.04 26.34 1.13
CA MET A 9 -8.04 25.47 0.49
C MET A 9 -8.54 26.00 -0.88
N GLU A 10 -8.29 27.27 -1.20
CA GLU A 10 -8.60 27.88 -2.51
C GLU A 10 -7.47 27.69 -3.53
N GLY A 11 -6.33 27.11 -3.16
CA GLY A 11 -5.16 26.95 -4.01
C GLY A 11 -4.31 28.22 -4.17
N LYS A 12 -4.52 29.22 -3.29
CA LYS A 12 -3.68 30.42 -3.26
C LYS A 12 -2.50 30.22 -2.32
N GLU A 13 -1.35 30.71 -2.70
CA GLU A 13 -0.13 30.70 -1.86
C GLU A 13 -0.30 31.69 -0.71
N VAL A 14 -0.09 31.20 0.51
CA VAL A 14 -0.20 31.98 1.76
C VAL A 14 1.17 32.29 2.33
N GLY A 15 2.16 31.46 2.07
CA GLY A 15 3.51 31.61 2.59
C GLY A 15 4.44 30.49 2.16
N THR A 16 5.59 30.42 2.79
CA THR A 16 6.57 29.36 2.59
C THR A 16 6.94 28.71 3.91
N ILE A 17 7.23 27.41 3.89
CA ILE A 17 7.74 26.66 5.04
C ILE A 17 9.10 26.07 4.71
N GLU A 18 10.03 26.12 5.66
CA GLU A 18 11.31 25.45 5.57
C GLU A 18 11.16 24.01 6.09
N LEU A 19 11.51 23.04 5.25
CA LEU A 19 11.48 21.62 5.62
C LEU A 19 12.83 21.20 6.21
N ASN A 20 12.78 20.37 7.25
CA ASN A 20 13.97 19.84 7.92
C ASN A 20 14.69 18.82 7.02
N ASP A 21 15.97 19.09 6.70
CA ASP A 21 16.81 18.22 5.86
C ASP A 21 17.01 16.82 6.45
N ALA A 22 16.92 16.66 7.77
CA ALA A 22 17.03 15.36 8.41
C ALA A 22 15.88 14.40 8.04
N VAL A 23 14.75 14.92 7.49
CA VAL A 23 13.59 14.15 7.09
C VAL A 23 13.31 14.25 5.59
N PHE A 24 13.37 15.46 5.04
CA PHE A 24 12.96 15.77 3.66
C PHE A 24 14.15 16.06 2.71
N GLY A 25 15.37 16.05 3.22
CA GLY A 25 16.60 16.33 2.46
C GLY A 25 17.60 15.17 2.46
N VAL A 26 17.19 13.95 2.80
CA VAL A 26 18.09 12.78 2.88
C VAL A 26 18.47 12.26 1.50
N GLU A 27 19.60 11.58 1.37
CA GLU A 27 19.93 10.84 0.17
C GLU A 27 18.89 9.74 -0.10
N VAL A 28 18.33 9.72 -1.32
CA VAL A 28 17.27 8.79 -1.68
C VAL A 28 17.86 7.41 -1.92
N ASN A 29 17.45 6.43 -1.09
CA ASN A 29 17.82 5.04 -1.26
C ASN A 29 16.65 4.27 -1.93
N GLU A 30 16.70 4.14 -3.25
CA GLU A 30 15.68 3.47 -4.05
C GLU A 30 15.48 2.00 -3.65
N HIS A 31 16.56 1.30 -3.28
CA HIS A 31 16.48 -0.11 -2.88
C HIS A 31 15.65 -0.27 -1.60
N LEU A 32 15.84 0.58 -0.60
CA LEU A 32 15.06 0.52 0.65
C LEU A 32 13.59 0.88 0.41
N VAL A 33 13.32 1.88 -0.44
CA VAL A 33 11.95 2.23 -0.84
C VAL A 33 11.28 1.04 -1.53
N HIS A 34 11.94 0.41 -2.50
CA HIS A 34 11.43 -0.77 -3.18
C HIS A 34 11.17 -1.92 -2.21
N MET A 35 12.10 -2.22 -1.30
CA MET A 35 11.93 -3.28 -0.31
C MET A 35 10.76 -3.02 0.64
N ALA A 36 10.53 -1.77 1.03
CA ALA A 36 9.38 -1.40 1.87
C ALA A 36 8.04 -1.61 1.13
N VAL A 37 7.97 -1.24 -0.15
CA VAL A 37 6.80 -1.49 -1.00
C VAL A 37 6.54 -3.00 -1.16
N VAL A 38 7.58 -3.79 -1.50
CA VAL A 38 7.48 -5.24 -1.64
C VAL A 38 7.02 -5.89 -0.32
N GLN A 39 7.56 -5.44 0.81
CA GLN A 39 7.14 -5.91 2.14
C GLN A 39 5.65 -5.66 2.37
N GLN A 40 5.17 -4.45 2.12
CA GLN A 40 3.77 -4.09 2.32
C GLN A 40 2.85 -4.96 1.46
N LEU A 41 3.18 -5.11 0.18
CA LEU A 41 2.41 -5.95 -0.74
C LEU A 41 2.43 -7.44 -0.35
N ALA A 42 3.57 -7.95 0.09
CA ALA A 42 3.71 -9.33 0.55
C ALA A 42 2.91 -9.57 1.85
N ASN A 43 2.93 -8.62 2.80
CA ASN A 43 2.20 -8.73 4.05
C ASN A 43 0.68 -8.64 3.86
N ASN A 44 0.21 -7.98 2.79
CA ASN A 44 -1.22 -7.91 2.46
C ASN A 44 -1.75 -9.20 1.82
N ARG A 45 -0.86 -10.12 1.41
CA ARG A 45 -1.29 -11.41 0.82
C ARG A 45 -1.79 -12.36 1.89
N GLN A 46 -3.03 -12.81 1.77
CA GLN A 46 -3.65 -13.75 2.71
C GLN A 46 -3.05 -15.17 2.64
N GLY A 47 -2.59 -15.61 1.47
CA GLY A 47 -1.89 -16.88 1.29
C GLY A 47 -2.74 -18.15 1.49
N THR A 48 -4.06 -18.08 1.35
CA THR A 48 -5.00 -19.18 1.62
C THR A 48 -5.25 -20.11 0.43
N GLN A 49 -4.51 -19.96 -0.67
CA GLN A 49 -4.65 -20.81 -1.84
C GLN A 49 -4.36 -22.26 -1.48
N LYS A 50 -5.27 -23.18 -1.89
CA LYS A 50 -5.09 -24.63 -1.70
C LYS A 50 -5.71 -25.39 -2.85
N ALA A 51 -5.01 -26.43 -3.32
CA ALA A 51 -5.59 -27.48 -4.16
C ALA A 51 -5.35 -28.85 -3.50
N LYS A 52 -6.26 -29.79 -3.74
CA LYS A 52 -6.14 -31.14 -3.16
C LYS A 52 -5.10 -31.97 -3.89
N THR A 53 -4.18 -32.56 -3.15
CA THR A 53 -3.26 -33.59 -3.64
C THR A 53 -4.00 -34.90 -3.85
N ARG A 54 -3.38 -35.86 -4.54
CA ARG A 54 -3.97 -37.19 -4.78
C ARG A 54 -4.35 -37.94 -3.49
N SER A 55 -3.72 -37.64 -2.37
CA SER A 55 -4.04 -38.22 -1.06
C SER A 55 -5.24 -37.60 -0.40
N GLU A 56 -5.54 -36.33 -0.71
CA GLU A 56 -6.64 -35.57 -0.12
C GLU A 56 -7.97 -35.68 -0.91
N VAL A 57 -7.88 -36.07 -2.19
CA VAL A 57 -9.08 -36.28 -3.03
C VAL A 57 -9.88 -37.50 -2.52
N SER A 58 -11.18 -37.38 -2.45
CA SER A 58 -12.07 -38.47 -2.06
C SER A 58 -12.16 -39.58 -3.15
N GLY A 59 -12.40 -40.82 -2.75
CA GLY A 59 -12.55 -41.95 -3.67
C GLY A 59 -11.27 -42.78 -3.88
N GLY A 60 -11.22 -43.59 -4.92
CA GLY A 60 -10.02 -44.26 -5.44
C GLY A 60 -9.34 -45.30 -4.54
N GLY A 61 -10.01 -45.83 -3.52
CA GLY A 61 -9.47 -46.85 -2.62
C GLY A 61 -9.24 -48.21 -3.29
N ARG A 62 -9.93 -48.50 -4.40
CA ARG A 62 -9.78 -49.74 -5.16
C ARG A 62 -8.99 -49.48 -6.43
N LYS A 63 -8.11 -50.46 -6.82
CA LYS A 63 -7.40 -50.46 -8.11
C LYS A 63 -8.45 -50.56 -9.23
N PRO A 64 -8.44 -49.71 -10.27
CA PRO A 64 -9.43 -49.68 -11.35
C PRO A 64 -9.55 -51.00 -12.10
N TRP A 65 -8.44 -51.68 -12.37
CA TRP A 65 -8.39 -52.99 -13.02
C TRP A 65 -7.11 -53.76 -12.65
N ARG A 66 -7.07 -55.04 -12.98
CA ARG A 66 -5.92 -55.92 -12.73
C ARG A 66 -4.71 -55.48 -13.49
N GLN A 67 -3.53 -55.84 -13.00
CA GLN A 67 -2.21 -55.38 -13.50
C GLN A 67 -1.92 -55.76 -14.95
N LYS A 68 -2.39 -56.90 -15.40
CA LYS A 68 -2.16 -57.45 -16.77
C LYS A 68 -3.44 -58.05 -17.29
N GLY A 69 -3.51 -58.26 -18.68
CA GLY A 69 -4.61 -58.96 -19.32
C GLY A 69 -5.90 -58.16 -19.53
N THR A 70 -5.84 -56.81 -19.51
CA THR A 70 -7.00 -55.93 -19.73
C THR A 70 -6.92 -55.09 -21.00
N GLY A 71 -5.76 -55.08 -21.69
CA GLY A 71 -5.55 -54.20 -22.85
C GLY A 71 -5.43 -52.71 -22.51
N HIS A 72 -5.63 -52.34 -21.25
CA HIS A 72 -5.54 -50.95 -20.78
C HIS A 72 -4.16 -50.62 -20.16
N ALA A 73 -3.80 -49.34 -20.16
CA ALA A 73 -2.62 -48.86 -19.45
C ALA A 73 -2.73 -49.17 -17.95
N ARG A 74 -1.59 -49.48 -17.32
CA ARG A 74 -1.58 -49.83 -15.88
C ARG A 74 -1.96 -48.63 -15.02
N GLN A 75 -2.95 -48.79 -14.15
CA GLN A 75 -3.46 -47.77 -13.24
C GLN A 75 -3.52 -48.26 -11.81
N GLY A 76 -3.06 -47.44 -10.85
CA GLY A 76 -3.12 -47.77 -9.43
C GLY A 76 -4.33 -47.19 -8.71
N SER A 77 -4.75 -46.00 -9.13
CA SER A 77 -5.86 -45.27 -8.47
C SER A 77 -6.48 -44.26 -9.43
N THR A 78 -7.77 -44.03 -9.34
CA THR A 78 -8.51 -43.01 -10.05
C THR A 78 -8.23 -41.58 -9.50
N ARG A 79 -7.57 -41.48 -8.34
CA ARG A 79 -7.13 -40.18 -7.78
C ARG A 79 -5.85 -39.64 -8.42
N SER A 80 -5.21 -40.42 -9.29
CA SER A 80 -3.96 -39.98 -9.94
C SER A 80 -4.21 -38.75 -10.81
N PRO A 81 -3.21 -37.86 -10.96
CA PRO A 81 -3.40 -36.56 -11.64
C PRO A 81 -3.85 -36.65 -13.10
N GLN A 82 -3.54 -37.76 -13.78
CA GLN A 82 -3.97 -38.02 -15.17
C GLN A 82 -5.46 -38.30 -15.32
N TRP A 83 -6.18 -38.55 -14.23
CA TRP A 83 -7.61 -38.80 -14.24
C TRP A 83 -8.41 -37.53 -14.08
N ALA A 84 -9.55 -37.43 -14.76
CA ALA A 84 -10.52 -36.38 -14.51
C ALA A 84 -11.02 -36.49 -13.06
N GLY A 85 -10.92 -35.38 -12.31
CA GLY A 85 -11.20 -35.36 -10.88
C GLY A 85 -10.08 -35.92 -9.98
N GLY A 86 -8.93 -36.26 -10.54
CA GLY A 86 -7.73 -36.61 -9.78
C GLY A 86 -7.10 -35.41 -9.06
N GLY A 87 -6.14 -35.68 -8.17
CA GLY A 87 -5.45 -34.62 -7.40
C GLY A 87 -4.41 -33.88 -8.21
N ALA A 88 -4.09 -32.65 -7.82
CA ALA A 88 -2.98 -31.90 -8.40
C ALA A 88 -1.63 -32.48 -7.95
N VAL A 89 -0.63 -32.54 -8.86
CA VAL A 89 0.70 -33.10 -8.54
C VAL A 89 1.43 -32.19 -7.56
N PHE A 90 1.61 -30.93 -7.94
CA PHE A 90 2.22 -29.88 -7.11
C PHE A 90 1.14 -28.89 -6.68
N ALA A 91 0.23 -29.39 -5.82
CA ALA A 91 -0.87 -28.58 -5.33
C ALA A 91 -0.33 -27.40 -4.50
N PRO A 92 -0.81 -26.17 -4.74
CA PRO A 92 -0.50 -25.08 -3.84
C PRO A 92 -1.07 -25.38 -2.45
N VAL A 93 -0.30 -25.02 -1.44
CA VAL A 93 -0.71 -25.11 -0.03
C VAL A 93 -0.75 -23.72 0.57
N PRO A 94 -1.58 -23.47 1.59
CA PRO A 94 -1.56 -22.21 2.32
C PRO A 94 -0.16 -21.93 2.87
N ARG A 95 0.30 -20.69 2.66
CA ARG A 95 1.60 -20.26 3.17
C ARG A 95 1.57 -18.79 3.57
N ASP A 96 2.41 -18.44 4.53
CA ASP A 96 2.68 -17.06 4.90
C ASP A 96 3.69 -16.44 3.92
N TYR A 97 3.37 -15.25 3.42
CA TYR A 97 4.23 -14.45 2.55
C TYR A 97 4.86 -13.29 3.30
N SER A 98 4.48 -13.07 4.56
CA SER A 98 4.93 -11.91 5.33
C SER A 98 6.42 -11.98 5.67
N PHE A 99 7.06 -10.84 5.67
CA PHE A 99 8.40 -10.66 6.19
C PHE A 99 8.56 -9.29 6.86
N LYS A 100 9.59 -9.15 7.67
CA LYS A 100 9.84 -7.93 8.46
C LYS A 100 11.10 -7.23 7.98
N LEU A 101 11.04 -5.90 7.90
CA LEU A 101 12.20 -5.02 7.79
C LEU A 101 12.54 -4.45 9.16
N ASN A 102 13.82 -4.12 9.37
CA ASN A 102 14.28 -3.50 10.60
C ASN A 102 13.68 -2.10 10.76
N LYS A 103 13.54 -1.62 12.01
CA LYS A 103 12.98 -0.29 12.30
C LYS A 103 13.76 0.84 11.61
N LYS A 104 15.10 0.76 11.61
CA LYS A 104 15.98 1.75 10.96
C LYS A 104 15.77 1.78 9.44
N GLU A 105 15.66 0.60 8.79
CA GLU A 105 15.40 0.49 7.36
C GLU A 105 14.04 1.10 6.95
N LYS A 106 12.99 0.82 7.73
CA LYS A 106 11.65 1.42 7.50
C LYS A 106 11.67 2.94 7.62
N ARG A 107 12.37 3.49 8.63
CA ARG A 107 12.51 4.93 8.80
C ARG A 107 13.29 5.56 7.64
N ALA A 108 14.40 4.96 7.25
CA ALA A 108 15.20 5.43 6.12
C ALA A 108 14.42 5.37 4.80
N ALA A 109 13.64 4.30 4.57
CA ALA A 109 12.78 4.18 3.41
C ALA A 109 11.70 5.27 3.36
N LEU A 110 11.06 5.59 4.49
CA LEU A 110 10.06 6.64 4.56
C LEU A 110 10.66 8.03 4.31
N LYS A 111 11.79 8.35 4.94
CA LYS A 111 12.51 9.60 4.69
C LYS A 111 12.91 9.72 3.22
N SER A 112 13.44 8.66 2.61
CA SER A 112 13.79 8.61 1.18
C SER A 112 12.58 8.83 0.28
N ALA A 113 11.43 8.23 0.60
CA ALA A 113 10.19 8.40 -0.16
C ALA A 113 9.67 9.86 -0.08
N LEU A 114 9.67 10.47 1.10
CA LEU A 114 9.27 11.87 1.30
C LEU A 114 10.23 12.83 0.57
N THR A 115 11.54 12.62 0.67
CA THR A 115 12.55 13.40 -0.05
C THR A 115 12.35 13.29 -1.56
N SER A 116 12.09 12.11 -2.09
CA SER A 116 11.80 11.91 -3.52
C SER A 116 10.58 12.72 -3.97
N LYS A 117 9.54 12.83 -3.13
CA LYS A 117 8.36 13.66 -3.43
C LYS A 117 8.67 15.15 -3.44
N VAL A 118 9.53 15.62 -2.54
CA VAL A 118 10.01 17.02 -2.52
C VAL A 118 10.83 17.33 -3.79
N GLN A 119 11.80 16.47 -4.11
CA GLN A 119 12.64 16.64 -5.31
C GLN A 119 11.83 16.61 -6.62
N GLY A 120 10.80 15.75 -6.67
CA GLY A 120 9.88 15.65 -7.81
C GLY A 120 8.79 16.73 -7.84
N SER A 121 8.84 17.76 -6.97
CA SER A 121 7.80 18.80 -6.83
C SER A 121 6.38 18.23 -6.73
N SER A 122 6.27 17.06 -6.12
CA SER A 122 5.03 16.30 -5.94
C SER A 122 4.53 16.34 -4.49
N LEU A 123 5.07 17.23 -3.68
CA LEU A 123 4.64 17.48 -2.30
C LEU A 123 4.04 18.90 -2.23
N ILE A 124 2.82 18.97 -1.71
CA ILE A 124 2.08 20.22 -1.50
C ILE A 124 1.83 20.37 0.00
N VAL A 125 2.07 21.56 0.54
CA VAL A 125 1.74 21.86 1.93
C VAL A 125 0.51 22.78 1.96
N VAL A 126 -0.47 22.42 2.79
CA VAL A 126 -1.69 23.20 3.02
C VAL A 126 -1.67 23.75 4.44
N ASP A 127 -2.04 25.00 4.61
CA ASP A 127 -2.05 25.66 5.91
C ASP A 127 -3.02 24.92 6.86
N GLU A 128 -4.30 24.88 6.54
CA GLU A 128 -5.32 24.18 7.30
C GLU A 128 -6.30 23.47 6.37
N LEU A 129 -6.74 22.27 6.76
CA LEU A 129 -7.78 21.52 6.07
C LEU A 129 -8.90 21.22 7.06
N LYS A 130 -9.97 22.03 7.02
CA LYS A 130 -11.09 21.95 7.96
C LYS A 130 -12.44 22.11 7.25
N PHE A 131 -13.38 21.26 7.59
CA PHE A 131 -14.74 21.30 7.08
C PHE A 131 -15.76 21.35 8.20
N ASP A 132 -16.72 22.26 8.11
CA ASP A 132 -17.83 22.37 9.08
C ASP A 132 -18.82 21.20 8.94
N GLU A 133 -18.99 20.69 7.71
CA GLU A 133 -19.91 19.62 7.40
C GLU A 133 -19.23 18.51 6.57
N ILE A 134 -19.71 17.28 6.73
CA ILE A 134 -19.27 16.13 5.94
C ILE A 134 -19.88 16.22 4.53
N LYS A 135 -19.10 16.71 3.56
CA LYS A 135 -19.51 16.81 2.14
C LYS A 135 -18.36 16.51 1.20
N THR A 136 -18.51 15.47 0.36
CA THR A 136 -17.53 15.10 -0.66
C THR A 136 -17.27 16.21 -1.67
N LYS A 137 -18.30 16.99 -2.03
CA LYS A 137 -18.19 18.12 -2.97
C LYS A 137 -17.17 19.16 -2.50
N ASN A 138 -17.18 19.49 -1.19
CA ASN A 138 -16.24 20.46 -0.62
C ASN A 138 -14.81 19.95 -0.72
N PHE A 139 -14.58 18.68 -0.37
CA PHE A 139 -13.27 18.04 -0.48
C PHE A 139 -12.78 17.98 -1.94
N THR A 140 -13.63 17.57 -2.87
CA THR A 140 -13.29 17.53 -4.30
C THR A 140 -12.95 18.91 -4.85
N ASN A 141 -13.64 19.96 -4.42
CA ASN A 141 -13.31 21.35 -4.82
C ASN A 141 -11.90 21.73 -4.35
N VAL A 142 -11.53 21.40 -3.11
CA VAL A 142 -10.16 21.67 -2.59
C VAL A 142 -9.12 20.91 -3.42
N MET A 143 -9.31 19.62 -3.73
CA MET A 143 -8.40 18.85 -4.56
C MET A 143 -8.25 19.42 -5.96
N ASN A 144 -9.34 19.87 -6.56
CA ASN A 144 -9.34 20.53 -7.88
C ASN A 144 -8.57 21.86 -7.83
N ASN A 145 -8.77 22.68 -6.79
CA ASN A 145 -8.07 23.95 -6.60
C ASN A 145 -6.56 23.73 -6.48
N LEU A 146 -6.15 22.65 -5.78
CA LEU A 146 -4.75 22.25 -5.63
C LEU A 146 -4.22 21.47 -6.84
N LYS A 147 -5.03 21.19 -7.87
CA LYS A 147 -4.71 20.41 -9.06
C LYS A 147 -4.20 19.00 -8.75
N VAL A 148 -4.74 18.37 -7.71
CA VAL A 148 -4.40 17.01 -7.28
C VAL A 148 -5.38 16.02 -7.90
N GLU A 149 -4.90 15.21 -8.84
CA GLU A 149 -5.68 14.14 -9.48
C GLU A 149 -5.66 12.84 -8.67
N LYS A 150 -4.47 12.45 -8.23
CA LYS A 150 -4.24 11.22 -7.45
C LYS A 150 -3.35 11.55 -6.26
N GLY A 151 -3.96 11.66 -5.10
CA GLY A 151 -3.31 12.21 -3.92
C GLY A 151 -3.36 11.35 -2.68
N LEU A 152 -2.36 11.56 -1.81
CA LEU A 152 -2.38 11.13 -0.42
C LEU A 152 -2.44 12.37 0.46
N VAL A 153 -3.51 12.52 1.21
CA VAL A 153 -3.67 13.62 2.17
C VAL A 153 -3.28 13.14 3.56
N VAL A 154 -2.27 13.78 4.15
CA VAL A 154 -1.76 13.44 5.48
C VAL A 154 -2.17 14.54 6.45
N ILE A 155 -2.91 14.17 7.48
CA ILE A 155 -3.39 15.05 8.54
C ILE A 155 -2.72 14.73 9.88
N ALA A 156 -2.50 15.75 10.70
CA ALA A 156 -1.84 15.59 11.99
C ALA A 156 -2.69 14.77 12.97
N ASP A 157 -3.94 15.17 13.13
CA ASP A 157 -4.92 14.55 14.03
C ASP A 157 -6.16 14.10 13.27
N ASN A 158 -6.91 13.18 13.85
CA ASN A 158 -8.08 12.61 13.20
C ASN A 158 -9.25 13.61 13.19
N ASP A 159 -9.45 14.28 12.06
CA ASP A 159 -10.64 15.06 11.77
C ASP A 159 -11.66 14.19 11.03
N THR A 160 -12.75 13.86 11.73
CA THR A 160 -13.82 13.02 11.19
C THR A 160 -14.48 13.65 9.97
N ASN A 161 -14.64 14.99 9.94
CA ASN A 161 -15.27 15.69 8.83
C ASN A 161 -14.41 15.58 7.56
N VAL A 162 -13.10 15.73 7.69
CA VAL A 162 -12.14 15.58 6.57
C VAL A 162 -12.14 14.16 6.05
N VAL A 163 -11.93 13.17 6.94
CA VAL A 163 -11.82 11.75 6.57
C VAL A 163 -13.10 11.25 5.90
N MET A 164 -14.27 11.58 6.46
CA MET A 164 -15.55 11.14 5.88
C MET A 164 -15.88 11.85 4.57
N SER A 165 -15.47 13.12 4.39
CA SER A 165 -15.63 13.85 3.14
C SER A 165 -14.73 13.30 2.03
N ALA A 166 -13.53 12.82 2.37
CA ALA A 166 -12.56 12.27 1.42
C ALA A 166 -12.86 10.82 1.03
N ARG A 167 -13.39 10.00 1.94
CA ARG A 167 -13.51 8.53 1.82
C ARG A 167 -14.14 8.03 0.51
N ASN A 168 -15.08 8.79 -0.06
CA ASN A 168 -15.79 8.40 -1.29
C ASN A 168 -15.16 8.96 -2.57
N VAL A 169 -14.09 9.73 -2.46
CA VAL A 169 -13.40 10.31 -3.63
C VAL A 169 -12.44 9.28 -4.19
N ALA A 170 -12.61 8.94 -5.47
CA ALA A 170 -11.68 8.04 -6.15
C ALA A 170 -10.28 8.66 -6.24
N ASP A 171 -9.26 7.82 -6.20
CA ASP A 171 -7.84 8.19 -6.36
C ASP A 171 -7.26 9.14 -5.29
N VAL A 172 -7.99 9.42 -4.21
CA VAL A 172 -7.48 10.18 -3.07
C VAL A 172 -7.64 9.36 -1.78
N ASP A 173 -6.51 9.10 -1.14
CA ASP A 173 -6.47 8.42 0.15
C ASP A 173 -6.15 9.43 1.26
N THR A 174 -6.66 9.22 2.47
CA THR A 174 -6.32 10.01 3.66
C THR A 174 -5.63 9.17 4.69
N THR A 175 -4.59 9.70 5.32
CA THR A 175 -3.85 9.01 6.38
C THR A 175 -3.44 9.97 7.49
N LEU A 176 -3.17 9.43 8.67
CA LEU A 176 -2.59 10.17 9.80
C LEU A 176 -1.05 10.06 9.76
N VAL A 177 -0.38 11.03 10.38
CA VAL A 177 1.09 11.00 10.54
C VAL A 177 1.56 9.68 11.18
N ASN A 178 0.82 9.14 12.13
CA ASN A 178 1.19 7.89 12.82
C ASN A 178 1.02 6.62 11.97
N THR A 179 0.22 6.69 10.90
CA THR A 179 -0.08 5.55 10.02
C THR A 179 0.51 5.69 8.61
N ILE A 180 1.24 6.78 8.37
CA ILE A 180 1.91 6.99 7.09
C ILE A 180 2.85 5.82 6.76
N ASN A 181 2.81 5.34 5.53
CA ASN A 181 3.67 4.27 5.06
C ASN A 181 4.25 4.56 3.67
N VAL A 182 5.34 3.89 3.34
CA VAL A 182 6.07 4.10 2.08
C VAL A 182 5.22 3.74 0.87
N TYR A 183 4.39 2.70 0.97
CA TYR A 183 3.55 2.24 -0.14
C TYR A 183 2.54 3.31 -0.55
N ASP A 184 1.82 3.92 0.40
CA ASP A 184 0.82 4.95 0.10
C ASP A 184 1.48 6.22 -0.45
N VAL A 185 2.62 6.63 0.12
CA VAL A 185 3.40 7.76 -0.40
C VAL A 185 3.83 7.53 -1.85
N MET A 186 4.31 6.34 -2.19
CA MET A 186 4.77 6.03 -3.55
C MET A 186 3.62 5.79 -4.53
N LYS A 187 2.48 5.23 -4.07
CA LYS A 187 1.26 5.01 -4.86
C LYS A 187 0.64 6.33 -5.31
N ALA A 188 0.67 7.34 -4.45
CA ALA A 188 0.12 8.66 -4.76
C ALA A 188 1.01 9.41 -5.75
N LYS A 189 0.40 10.14 -6.68
CA LYS A 189 1.10 11.07 -7.58
C LYS A 189 1.59 12.29 -6.81
N THR A 190 0.71 12.85 -5.97
CA THR A 190 0.97 14.02 -5.14
C THR A 190 0.68 13.72 -3.69
N VAL A 191 1.56 14.18 -2.79
CA VAL A 191 1.35 14.10 -1.34
C VAL A 191 0.97 15.47 -0.83
N VAL A 192 -0.16 15.56 -0.15
CA VAL A 192 -0.68 16.80 0.45
C VAL A 192 -0.51 16.68 1.97
N LEU A 193 0.27 17.55 2.56
CA LEU A 193 0.50 17.61 4.01
C LEU A 193 -0.17 18.85 4.59
N THR A 194 -0.83 18.74 5.73
CA THR A 194 -1.17 19.93 6.50
C THR A 194 0.09 20.45 7.21
N LYS A 195 0.15 21.75 7.48
CA LYS A 195 1.28 22.38 8.19
C LYS A 195 1.58 21.69 9.53
N ASP A 196 0.54 21.37 10.29
CA ASP A 196 0.66 20.62 11.54
C ASP A 196 1.18 19.19 11.34
N ALA A 197 0.83 18.55 10.22
CA ALA A 197 1.35 17.23 9.87
C ALA A 197 2.84 17.28 9.54
N VAL A 198 3.33 18.34 8.89
CA VAL A 198 4.76 18.53 8.65
C VAL A 198 5.52 18.63 9.97
N ALA A 199 5.07 19.51 10.89
CA ALA A 199 5.70 19.66 12.19
C ALA A 199 5.75 18.33 12.98
N LYS A 200 4.63 17.58 12.98
CA LYS A 200 4.55 16.28 13.64
C LYS A 200 5.43 15.20 12.99
N ILE A 201 5.57 15.20 11.66
CA ILE A 201 6.48 14.30 10.94
C ILE A 201 7.93 14.61 11.32
N GLU A 202 8.30 15.88 11.40
CA GLU A 202 9.64 16.28 11.80
C GLU A 202 9.94 15.87 13.25
N GLU A 203 9.01 16.05 14.18
CA GLU A 203 9.18 15.62 15.58
C GLU A 203 9.40 14.11 15.70
N VAL A 204 8.65 13.30 14.96
CA VAL A 204 8.69 11.81 15.04
C VAL A 204 9.90 11.21 14.33
N TYR A 205 10.34 11.83 13.23
CA TYR A 205 11.35 11.25 12.34
C TYR A 205 12.68 12.01 12.27
N ALA A 206 12.84 13.20 12.85
CA ALA A 206 14.09 13.95 12.87
C ALA A 206 15.28 13.27 13.59
#